data_0047dea002de62c75dd410b8cc5be537
#
_entry.id   0047dea002de62c75dd410b8cc5be537
#
_cell.length_a   1.000
_cell.length_b   1.000
_cell.length_c   1.000
_cell.angle_alpha   90.00
_cell.angle_beta   90.00
_cell.angle_gamma   90.00
#
_symmetry.space_group_name_H-M   'P 1'
#
loop_
_entity.id
_entity.type
_entity.pdbx_description
1 polymer ?
#
loop_
_entity_poly.entity_id
_entity_poly.type
_entity_poly.pdbx_seq_one_letter_code
_entity_poly.pdbx_strand_id
1 'polypeptide(L)'
;MKRTVVASMIGLALCAGSVLSTAQAATAKRPNLVIILADDLGYGDLATYGHRIVKTPNIDKLAQEGVKFTDYYAPAPLCSPSRAGLLTGRMPFRTGIRSWIPEGKDVALGRNELTIANLLKQQGYDTAMMGKLHLNAGGDRTDQPQAKDMGFDYTLVNPAGFVTDATLDNAKERPRYGVVHPTGWIRNGQHIGRADKMSGEFVSSEVVNWLDNKKDDNPFFLYVAFTEVHSPLASPKKYLDMYSQYMTDYQKQHPDLFYGDWADKPWRGTGEYYANISYMDEQVGKVLDKIKAMGEEDNTIVIFTSDNGPVTREARKVYELNLAGKPTVCAGVKTTCGKAAFAYRQSSNTVSTFHRGW
;
A
#
# COMPACT_ATOMS: atom_id res chain seq x y z
N MET A 1 14.44 -83.84 -4.75
CA MET A 1 14.23 -82.76 -5.80
C MET A 1 12.89 -82.07 -5.65
N LYS A 2 12.53 -81.50 -4.54
CA LYS A 2 11.26 -80.70 -4.34
C LYS A 2 11.42 -79.46 -3.48
N ARG A 3 12.62 -78.98 -3.22
CA ARG A 3 12.89 -77.81 -2.38
C ARG A 3 13.48 -76.57 -3.13
N THR A 4 13.83 -76.71 -4.41
CA THR A 4 14.51 -75.66 -5.16
C THR A 4 13.59 -74.82 -6.06
N VAL A 5 12.33 -75.18 -6.24
CA VAL A 5 11.39 -74.49 -7.16
C VAL A 5 10.58 -73.40 -6.41
N VAL A 6 10.44 -73.49 -5.10
CA VAL A 6 9.63 -72.52 -4.34
C VAL A 6 10.40 -71.21 -4.05
N ALA A 7 11.72 -71.28 -3.99
CA ALA A 7 12.55 -70.09 -3.73
C ALA A 7 12.66 -69.10 -4.89
N SER A 8 12.47 -69.61 -6.14
CA SER A 8 12.56 -68.73 -7.36
C SER A 8 11.27 -67.96 -7.68
N MET A 9 10.13 -68.38 -7.14
CA MET A 9 8.86 -67.66 -7.39
C MET A 9 8.60 -66.54 -6.39
N ILE A 10 9.21 -66.55 -5.24
CA ILE A 10 9.09 -65.45 -4.24
C ILE A 10 10.00 -64.29 -4.59
N GLY A 11 11.10 -64.48 -5.28
CA GLY A 11 12.00 -63.43 -5.76
C GLY A 11 11.44 -62.57 -6.90
N LEU A 12 10.56 -63.13 -7.74
CA LEU A 12 9.98 -62.35 -8.84
C LEU A 12 8.75 -61.54 -8.45
N ALA A 13 8.08 -61.88 -7.35
CA ALA A 13 6.93 -61.12 -6.85
C ALA A 13 7.31 -59.87 -6.05
N LEU A 14 8.53 -59.77 -5.57
CA LEU A 14 9.05 -58.61 -4.80
C LEU A 14 9.65 -57.53 -5.71
N CYS A 15 9.98 -57.84 -6.99
CA CYS A 15 10.49 -56.84 -7.92
C CYS A 15 9.40 -56.15 -8.76
N ALA A 16 8.15 -56.63 -8.72
CA ALA A 16 7.04 -56.01 -9.46
C ALA A 16 6.25 -54.97 -8.66
N GLY A 17 6.60 -54.77 -7.37
CA GLY A 17 5.89 -53.85 -6.47
C GLY A 17 6.50 -52.45 -6.31
N SER A 18 7.66 -52.17 -6.89
CA SER A 18 8.28 -50.86 -6.84
C SER A 18 8.00 -50.05 -8.10
N VAL A 19 6.71 -49.89 -8.45
CA VAL A 19 6.31 -48.71 -9.20
C VAL A 19 6.47 -47.57 -8.21
N LEU A 20 7.67 -47.01 -8.17
CA LEU A 20 7.90 -45.67 -7.62
C LEU A 20 6.90 -44.75 -8.31
N SER A 21 5.77 -44.53 -7.65
CA SER A 21 4.99 -43.32 -7.89
C SER A 21 5.96 -42.18 -7.62
N THR A 22 6.65 -41.74 -8.65
CA THR A 22 7.16 -40.39 -8.68
C THR A 22 5.91 -39.52 -8.58
N ALA A 23 5.46 -39.27 -7.35
CA ALA A 23 4.58 -38.15 -7.08
C ALA A 23 5.40 -36.98 -7.60
N GLN A 24 5.11 -36.57 -8.83
CA GLN A 24 5.58 -35.33 -9.38
C GLN A 24 4.97 -34.31 -8.46
N ALA A 25 5.78 -33.82 -7.52
CA ALA A 25 5.37 -32.72 -6.67
C ALA A 25 4.94 -31.65 -7.69
N ALA A 26 3.65 -31.44 -7.81
CA ALA A 26 3.13 -30.34 -8.59
C ALA A 26 3.89 -29.13 -8.08
N THR A 27 4.70 -28.51 -8.92
CA THR A 27 5.47 -27.33 -8.53
C THR A 27 4.45 -26.33 -8.04
N ALA A 28 4.42 -26.10 -6.71
CA ALA A 28 3.45 -25.22 -6.11
C ALA A 28 3.52 -23.89 -6.84
N LYS A 29 2.38 -23.37 -7.31
CA LYS A 29 2.29 -22.10 -8.00
C LYS A 29 2.88 -21.03 -7.07
N ARG A 30 3.86 -20.28 -7.56
CA ARG A 30 4.47 -19.20 -6.77
C ARG A 30 3.41 -18.16 -6.44
N PRO A 31 3.30 -17.71 -5.19
CA PRO A 31 2.27 -16.75 -4.80
C PRO A 31 2.52 -15.38 -5.41
N ASN A 32 1.45 -14.69 -5.75
CA ASN A 32 1.50 -13.27 -6.03
C ASN A 32 1.81 -12.50 -4.74
N LEU A 33 2.40 -11.33 -4.88
CA LEU A 33 2.67 -10.41 -3.77
C LEU A 33 2.07 -9.04 -4.05
N VAL A 34 1.26 -8.55 -3.13
CA VAL A 34 0.65 -7.22 -3.19
C VAL A 34 1.01 -6.47 -1.92
N ILE A 35 1.65 -5.32 -2.07
CA ILE A 35 1.88 -4.37 -0.97
C ILE A 35 0.99 -3.16 -1.21
N ILE A 36 0.08 -2.91 -0.29
CA ILE A 36 -0.79 -1.72 -0.26
C ILE A 36 -0.26 -0.78 0.82
N LEU A 37 0.18 0.39 0.41
CA LEU A 37 0.79 1.38 1.28
C LEU A 37 -0.09 2.61 1.41
N ALA A 38 -0.49 2.94 2.63
CA ALA A 38 -1.10 4.23 2.97
C ALA A 38 -0.01 5.28 3.23
N ASP A 39 -0.35 6.55 3.08
CA ASP A 39 0.52 7.70 3.33
C ASP A 39 0.05 8.44 4.59
N ASP A 40 0.91 8.59 5.59
CA ASP A 40 0.62 9.25 6.87
C ASP A 40 -0.52 8.62 7.71
N LEU A 41 -0.79 7.33 7.59
CA LEU A 41 -1.82 6.64 8.38
C LEU A 41 -1.26 6.15 9.72
N GLY A 42 -1.90 6.53 10.81
CA GLY A 42 -1.53 6.08 12.15
C GLY A 42 -1.98 4.66 12.47
N TYR A 43 -1.24 3.99 13.35
CA TYR A 43 -1.57 2.64 13.85
C TYR A 43 -3.00 2.58 14.42
N GLY A 44 -3.37 3.55 15.25
CA GLY A 44 -4.67 3.59 15.92
C GLY A 44 -5.81 4.16 15.07
N ASP A 45 -5.58 4.46 13.80
CA ASP A 45 -6.57 5.11 12.95
C ASP A 45 -7.49 4.10 12.21
N LEU A 46 -7.23 2.81 12.37
CA LEU A 46 -8.04 1.71 11.83
C LEU A 46 -8.90 1.04 12.91
N ALA A 47 -10.13 0.63 12.56
CA ALA A 47 -11.03 -0.02 13.49
C ALA A 47 -10.45 -1.34 14.02
N THR A 48 -9.77 -2.12 13.19
CA THR A 48 -9.06 -3.35 13.60
C THR A 48 -7.99 -3.12 14.67
N TYR A 49 -7.43 -1.90 14.77
CA TYR A 49 -6.47 -1.50 15.81
C TYR A 49 -7.10 -0.67 16.93
N GLY A 50 -8.42 -0.62 16.99
CA GLY A 50 -9.18 -0.07 18.12
C GLY A 50 -9.78 1.31 17.88
N HIS A 51 -9.75 1.88 16.66
CA HIS A 51 -10.46 3.10 16.37
C HIS A 51 -11.98 2.88 16.47
N ARG A 52 -12.67 3.70 17.27
CA ARG A 52 -14.09 3.47 17.59
C ARG A 52 -15.06 4.07 16.57
N ILE A 53 -14.60 4.99 15.74
CA ILE A 53 -15.44 5.83 14.88
C ILE A 53 -15.21 5.51 13.40
N VAL A 54 -13.98 5.46 12.96
CA VAL A 54 -13.60 5.23 11.56
C VAL A 54 -14.07 3.85 11.10
N LYS A 55 -14.61 3.78 9.89
CA LYS A 55 -15.09 2.55 9.26
C LYS A 55 -14.10 2.10 8.18
N THR A 56 -13.51 0.94 8.39
CA THR A 56 -12.51 0.33 7.49
C THR A 56 -12.83 -1.15 7.24
N PRO A 57 -14.04 -1.48 6.72
CA PRO A 57 -14.51 -2.85 6.65
C PRO A 57 -13.63 -3.76 5.79
N ASN A 58 -13.00 -3.25 4.73
CA ASN A 58 -12.15 -4.04 3.83
C ASN A 58 -10.79 -4.37 4.48
N ILE A 59 -10.16 -3.37 5.11
CA ILE A 59 -8.91 -3.56 5.85
C ILE A 59 -9.15 -4.39 7.12
N ASP A 60 -10.26 -4.18 7.81
CA ASP A 60 -10.63 -4.97 8.98
C ASP A 60 -10.85 -6.44 8.61
N LYS A 61 -11.49 -6.72 7.47
CA LYS A 61 -11.65 -8.08 6.93
C LYS A 61 -10.30 -8.71 6.61
N LEU A 62 -9.40 -7.97 5.92
CA LEU A 62 -8.04 -8.44 5.65
C LEU A 62 -7.31 -8.82 6.95
N ALA A 63 -7.46 -8.02 8.00
CA ALA A 63 -6.86 -8.29 9.30
C ALA A 63 -7.49 -9.49 10.03
N GLN A 64 -8.81 -9.73 9.86
CA GLN A 64 -9.53 -10.87 10.44
C GLN A 64 -9.17 -12.18 9.75
N GLU A 65 -8.98 -12.16 8.44
CA GLU A 65 -8.64 -13.33 7.62
C GLU A 65 -7.14 -13.62 7.58
N GLY A 66 -6.31 -12.71 8.08
CA GLY A 66 -4.86 -12.79 8.04
C GLY A 66 -4.17 -12.65 9.40
N VAL A 67 -3.00 -12.07 9.39
CA VAL A 67 -2.18 -11.80 10.58
C VAL A 67 -2.10 -10.30 10.84
N LYS A 68 -2.53 -9.90 12.02
CA LYS A 68 -2.45 -8.52 12.52
C LYS A 68 -1.20 -8.36 13.38
N PHE A 69 -0.28 -7.47 12.95
CA PHE A 69 0.93 -7.17 13.69
C PHE A 69 0.67 -6.07 14.73
N THR A 70 0.95 -6.34 15.99
CA THR A 70 0.79 -5.38 17.09
C THR A 70 2.03 -4.53 17.34
N ASP A 71 3.18 -4.97 16.84
CA ASP A 71 4.50 -4.36 17.04
C ASP A 71 5.30 -4.26 15.74
N TYR A 72 4.67 -3.73 14.70
CA TYR A 72 5.32 -3.38 13.43
C TYR A 72 5.63 -1.87 13.42
N TYR A 73 6.82 -1.52 13.00
CA TYR A 73 7.29 -0.14 12.92
C TYR A 73 7.75 0.19 11.50
N ALA A 74 7.32 1.36 11.01
CA ALA A 74 7.88 1.92 9.79
C ALA A 74 9.38 2.23 10.00
N PRO A 75 10.22 2.04 8.98
CA PRO A 75 11.67 2.21 9.13
C PRO A 75 12.10 3.65 9.34
N ALA A 76 11.23 4.62 9.09
CA ALA A 76 11.47 6.05 9.34
C ALA A 76 10.15 6.80 9.62
N PRO A 77 10.19 7.97 10.29
CA PRO A 77 9.00 8.77 10.56
C PRO A 77 8.60 9.71 9.41
N LEU A 78 9.15 9.53 8.21
CA LEU A 78 8.93 10.36 7.01
C LEU A 78 8.84 9.51 5.76
N CYS A 79 8.06 9.98 4.77
CA CYS A 79 7.72 9.25 3.55
C CYS A 79 8.93 8.66 2.80
N SER A 80 9.82 9.51 2.26
CA SER A 80 10.92 9.04 1.37
C SER A 80 11.87 8.05 2.05
N PRO A 81 12.39 8.31 3.27
CA PRO A 81 13.26 7.34 3.92
C PRO A 81 12.52 6.05 4.29
N SER A 82 11.25 6.12 4.69
CA SER A 82 10.49 4.91 4.99
C SER A 82 10.25 4.06 3.73
N ARG A 83 9.87 4.68 2.62
CA ARG A 83 9.69 4.00 1.32
C ARG A 83 10.99 3.40 0.80
N ALA A 84 12.12 4.10 0.98
CA ALA A 84 13.44 3.56 0.67
C ALA A 84 13.73 2.30 1.50
N GLY A 85 13.50 2.36 2.81
CA GLY A 85 13.68 1.20 3.69
C GLY A 85 12.77 0.03 3.33
N LEU A 86 11.49 0.29 3.04
CA LEU A 86 10.51 -0.74 2.66
C LEU A 86 10.93 -1.46 1.37
N LEU A 87 11.30 -0.71 0.33
CA LEU A 87 11.62 -1.31 -0.97
C LEU A 87 13.01 -1.96 -1.02
N THR A 88 13.99 -1.47 -0.26
CA THR A 88 15.37 -1.99 -0.29
C THR A 88 15.68 -2.99 0.83
N GLY A 89 14.83 -3.09 1.87
CA GLY A 89 15.12 -3.88 3.06
C GLY A 89 16.31 -3.34 3.89
N ARG A 90 16.74 -2.09 3.62
CA ARG A 90 17.90 -1.48 4.27
C ARG A 90 17.47 -0.35 5.22
N MET A 91 18.27 -0.12 6.24
CA MET A 91 18.06 1.07 7.08
C MET A 91 18.15 2.34 6.21
N PRO A 92 17.15 3.24 6.28
CA PRO A 92 17.05 4.40 5.37
C PRO A 92 18.30 5.26 5.26
N PHE A 93 18.98 5.51 6.39
CA PHE A 93 20.19 6.32 6.38
C PHE A 93 21.36 5.71 5.55
N ARG A 94 21.34 4.39 5.29
CA ARG A 94 22.30 3.70 4.44
C ARG A 94 22.01 3.87 2.95
N THR A 95 20.77 4.24 2.59
CA THR A 95 20.39 4.55 1.21
C THR A 95 20.69 6.00 0.82
N GLY A 96 21.21 6.80 1.76
CA GLY A 96 21.44 8.23 1.56
C GLY A 96 20.19 9.12 1.75
N ILE A 97 19.00 8.53 1.84
CA ILE A 97 17.74 9.27 2.04
C ILE A 97 17.49 9.45 3.53
N ARG A 98 17.77 10.66 4.04
CA ARG A 98 17.69 10.98 5.48
C ARG A 98 16.43 11.76 5.86
N SER A 99 15.73 12.32 4.89
CA SER A 99 14.52 13.12 5.05
C SER A 99 13.60 12.93 3.84
N TRP A 100 12.38 13.49 3.90
CA TRP A 100 11.53 13.57 2.73
C TRP A 100 12.26 14.35 1.60
N ILE A 101 12.03 13.95 0.37
CA ILE A 101 12.70 14.54 -0.80
C ILE A 101 11.83 15.67 -1.34
N PRO A 102 12.22 16.94 -1.20
CA PRO A 102 11.51 18.06 -1.82
C PRO A 102 11.60 17.97 -3.34
N GLU A 103 10.55 18.42 -4.03
CA GLU A 103 10.54 18.52 -5.47
C GLU A 103 11.72 19.36 -5.99
N GLY A 104 12.32 18.94 -7.07
CA GLY A 104 13.45 19.61 -7.75
C GLY A 104 14.80 19.49 -7.03
N LYS A 105 14.90 18.80 -5.90
CA LYS A 105 16.18 18.61 -5.19
C LYS A 105 17.05 17.54 -5.84
N ASP A 106 18.34 17.66 -5.62
CA ASP A 106 19.33 16.68 -6.13
C ASP A 106 19.54 15.51 -5.14
N VAL A 107 18.43 14.85 -4.80
CA VAL A 107 18.38 13.68 -3.91
C VAL A 107 17.46 12.65 -4.52
N ALA A 108 17.92 11.40 -4.60
CA ALA A 108 17.13 10.27 -5.03
C ALA A 108 17.68 8.98 -4.45
N LEU A 109 16.91 7.89 -4.53
CA LEU A 109 17.42 6.56 -4.27
C LEU A 109 18.52 6.23 -5.26
N GLY A 110 19.66 5.75 -4.76
CA GLY A 110 20.82 5.45 -5.62
C GLY A 110 20.50 4.41 -6.70
N ARG A 111 21.06 4.58 -7.91
CA ARG A 111 20.84 3.63 -9.04
C ARG A 111 21.31 2.20 -8.74
N ASN A 112 22.24 2.05 -7.79
CA ASN A 112 22.79 0.75 -7.39
C ASN A 112 22.02 0.09 -6.24
N GLU A 113 20.97 0.74 -5.74
CA GLU A 113 20.13 0.16 -4.70
C GLU A 113 19.22 -0.92 -5.29
N LEU A 114 19.37 -2.12 -4.77
CA LEU A 114 18.54 -3.25 -5.18
C LEU A 114 17.22 -3.22 -4.40
N THR A 115 16.10 -3.25 -5.10
CA THR A 115 14.76 -3.27 -4.50
C THR A 115 14.15 -4.67 -4.53
N ILE A 116 13.11 -4.89 -3.73
CA ILE A 116 12.30 -6.10 -3.80
C ILE A 116 11.73 -6.33 -5.22
N ALA A 117 11.38 -5.25 -5.94
CA ALA A 117 10.89 -5.36 -7.32
C ALA A 117 11.96 -5.91 -8.26
N ASN A 118 13.22 -5.44 -8.15
CA ASN A 118 14.32 -6.00 -8.92
C ASN A 118 14.51 -7.50 -8.64
N LEU A 119 14.46 -7.92 -7.38
CA LEU A 119 14.62 -9.31 -6.99
C LEU A 119 13.51 -10.19 -7.53
N LEU A 120 12.25 -9.76 -7.39
CA LEU A 120 11.09 -10.52 -7.87
C LEU A 120 11.06 -10.58 -9.39
N LYS A 121 11.40 -9.49 -10.08
CA LYS A 121 11.55 -9.49 -11.54
C LYS A 121 12.57 -10.52 -12.02
N GLN A 122 13.75 -10.63 -11.36
CA GLN A 122 14.74 -11.66 -11.67
C GLN A 122 14.22 -13.07 -11.45
N GLN A 123 13.20 -13.25 -10.62
CA GLN A 123 12.51 -14.51 -10.39
C GLN A 123 11.32 -14.72 -11.34
N GLY A 124 11.14 -13.87 -12.37
CA GLY A 124 10.08 -13.99 -13.37
C GLY A 124 8.70 -13.55 -12.86
N TYR A 125 8.64 -12.60 -11.95
CA TYR A 125 7.42 -11.90 -11.60
C TYR A 125 7.17 -10.74 -12.56
N ASP A 126 5.92 -10.53 -12.93
CA ASP A 126 5.47 -9.27 -13.52
C ASP A 126 5.37 -8.22 -12.42
N THR A 127 6.04 -7.11 -12.59
CA THR A 127 6.16 -6.12 -11.53
C THR A 127 5.46 -4.82 -11.89
N ALA A 128 4.59 -4.34 -11.02
CA ALA A 128 3.84 -3.11 -11.25
C ALA A 128 3.82 -2.21 -10.02
N MET A 129 3.87 -0.90 -10.27
CA MET A 129 3.73 0.13 -9.26
C MET A 129 2.67 1.15 -9.68
N MET A 130 1.70 1.42 -8.79
CA MET A 130 0.71 2.49 -8.96
C MET A 130 0.65 3.34 -7.70
N GLY A 131 0.82 4.66 -7.88
CA GLY A 131 0.68 5.64 -6.83
C GLY A 131 1.93 6.46 -6.54
N LYS A 132 2.10 6.87 -5.28
CA LYS A 132 3.19 7.73 -4.83
C LYS A 132 4.51 6.99 -4.75
N LEU A 133 5.50 7.44 -5.53
CA LEU A 133 6.88 6.92 -5.50
C LEU A 133 7.70 7.57 -4.37
N HIS A 134 7.92 8.86 -4.46
CA HIS A 134 8.67 9.71 -3.52
C HIS A 134 10.09 9.21 -3.17
N LEU A 135 10.77 8.60 -4.15
CA LEU A 135 12.17 8.13 -4.05
C LEU A 135 13.09 8.88 -5.01
N ASN A 136 12.57 9.89 -5.67
CA ASN A 136 13.28 10.91 -6.44
C ASN A 136 12.63 12.28 -6.19
N ALA A 137 13.20 13.33 -6.75
CA ALA A 137 12.73 14.69 -6.52
C ALA A 137 11.53 15.09 -7.41
N GLY A 138 10.83 14.11 -7.97
CA GLY A 138 9.61 14.33 -8.75
C GLY A 138 9.84 14.95 -10.12
N GLY A 139 8.72 15.31 -10.76
CA GLY A 139 8.71 16.06 -12.00
C GLY A 139 9.54 15.45 -13.13
N ASP A 140 10.18 16.32 -13.88
CA ASP A 140 10.95 15.97 -15.09
C ASP A 140 12.41 15.58 -14.80
N ARG A 141 12.71 15.15 -13.58
CA ARG A 141 14.07 14.71 -13.18
C ARG A 141 14.44 13.36 -13.80
N THR A 142 14.53 13.32 -15.14
CA THR A 142 14.94 12.14 -15.90
C THR A 142 16.40 11.73 -15.64
N ASP A 143 17.20 12.62 -15.08
CA ASP A 143 18.55 12.37 -14.57
C ASP A 143 18.57 11.51 -13.29
N GLN A 144 17.46 11.44 -12.55
CA GLN A 144 17.30 10.62 -11.36
C GLN A 144 16.62 9.27 -11.67
N PRO A 145 16.84 8.22 -10.84
CA PRO A 145 16.18 6.94 -11.00
C PRO A 145 14.66 7.06 -11.02
N GLN A 146 14.03 6.39 -11.97
CA GLN A 146 12.60 6.28 -12.12
C GLN A 146 12.12 4.93 -11.58
N ALA A 147 10.80 4.74 -11.40
CA ALA A 147 10.24 3.49 -10.90
C ALA A 147 10.68 2.26 -11.74
N LYS A 148 10.81 2.42 -13.07
CA LYS A 148 11.31 1.35 -13.94
C LYS A 148 12.76 0.94 -13.61
N ASP A 149 13.62 1.91 -13.21
CA ASP A 149 15.00 1.65 -12.82
C ASP A 149 15.07 0.91 -11.47
N MET A 150 13.98 0.97 -10.70
CA MET A 150 13.80 0.27 -9.42
C MET A 150 13.14 -1.11 -9.58
N GLY A 151 13.00 -1.61 -10.82
CA GLY A 151 12.55 -2.98 -11.11
C GLY A 151 11.07 -3.12 -11.46
N PHE A 152 10.32 -2.03 -11.64
CA PHE A 152 8.91 -2.10 -12.04
C PHE A 152 8.74 -2.05 -13.56
N ASP A 153 8.07 -3.07 -14.14
CA ASP A 153 7.78 -3.17 -15.56
C ASP A 153 6.64 -2.25 -15.99
N TYR A 154 5.63 -2.16 -15.14
CA TYR A 154 4.50 -1.26 -15.33
C TYR A 154 4.48 -0.19 -14.23
N THR A 155 4.27 1.05 -14.61
CA THR A 155 4.28 2.16 -13.66
C THR A 155 3.17 3.18 -13.94
N LEU A 156 2.40 3.53 -12.91
CA LEU A 156 1.62 4.75 -12.83
C LEU A 156 2.09 5.51 -11.60
N VAL A 157 2.88 6.53 -11.79
CA VAL A 157 3.58 7.19 -10.69
C VAL A 157 3.11 8.62 -10.51
N ASN A 158 2.80 8.96 -9.26
CA ASN A 158 2.84 10.35 -8.79
C ASN A 158 4.19 10.58 -8.11
N PRO A 159 5.11 11.33 -8.72
CA PRO A 159 6.48 11.42 -8.22
C PRO A 159 6.60 12.01 -6.82
N ALA A 160 5.88 13.09 -6.54
CA ALA A 160 6.02 13.89 -5.32
C ALA A 160 4.91 13.67 -4.27
N GLY A 161 3.92 12.81 -4.59
CA GLY A 161 2.83 12.52 -3.67
C GLY A 161 1.56 13.31 -3.89
N PHE A 162 1.63 14.54 -4.31
CA PHE A 162 0.50 15.31 -4.86
C PHE A 162 1.05 16.36 -5.80
N VAL A 163 0.32 16.59 -6.86
CA VAL A 163 0.69 17.58 -7.85
C VAL A 163 -0.31 18.72 -7.76
N THR A 164 0.22 19.92 -7.58
CA THR A 164 -0.56 21.13 -7.76
C THR A 164 -0.73 21.34 -9.25
N ASP A 165 -1.96 21.56 -9.69
CA ASP A 165 -2.19 22.00 -11.07
C ASP A 165 -1.66 23.43 -11.24
N ALA A 166 -0.48 23.55 -11.85
CA ALA A 166 0.17 24.84 -12.07
C ALA A 166 -0.62 25.80 -13.01
N THR A 167 -1.62 25.24 -13.71
CA THR A 167 -2.48 26.03 -14.60
C THR A 167 -3.62 26.74 -13.88
N LEU A 168 -3.85 26.45 -12.59
CA LEU A 168 -4.88 27.12 -11.80
C LEU A 168 -4.40 28.49 -11.34
N ASP A 169 -5.18 29.50 -11.67
CA ASP A 169 -4.90 30.89 -11.26
C ASP A 169 -5.08 31.08 -9.76
N ASN A 170 -5.96 30.31 -9.14
CA ASN A 170 -6.22 30.35 -7.69
C ASN A 170 -5.34 29.35 -6.94
N ALA A 171 -4.33 29.86 -6.24
CA ALA A 171 -3.42 29.04 -5.46
C ALA A 171 -4.10 28.24 -4.32
N LYS A 172 -5.23 28.72 -3.80
CA LYS A 172 -6.01 28.01 -2.75
C LYS A 172 -6.71 26.76 -3.31
N GLU A 173 -7.05 26.73 -4.56
CA GLU A 173 -7.72 25.61 -5.21
C GLU A 173 -6.74 24.55 -5.74
N ARG A 174 -5.49 24.94 -6.01
CA ARG A 174 -4.47 24.06 -6.58
C ARG A 174 -4.31 22.72 -5.85
N PRO A 175 -4.15 22.67 -4.52
CA PRO A 175 -4.02 21.40 -3.81
C PRO A 175 -5.28 20.55 -3.88
N ARG A 176 -6.47 21.18 -3.81
CA ARG A 176 -7.75 20.47 -3.94
C ARG A 176 -7.85 19.80 -5.32
N TYR A 177 -7.55 20.52 -6.39
CA TYR A 177 -7.57 19.96 -7.73
C TYR A 177 -6.49 18.90 -7.94
N GLY A 178 -5.32 19.06 -7.36
CA GLY A 178 -4.25 18.06 -7.41
C GLY A 178 -4.63 16.69 -6.83
N VAL A 179 -5.58 16.66 -5.89
CA VAL A 179 -6.10 15.42 -5.30
C VAL A 179 -7.39 14.96 -6.00
N VAL A 180 -8.29 15.89 -6.31
CA VAL A 180 -9.61 15.59 -6.92
C VAL A 180 -9.49 15.29 -8.41
N HIS A 181 -8.63 16.03 -9.10
CA HIS A 181 -8.33 15.85 -10.53
C HIS A 181 -6.82 15.80 -10.71
N PRO A 182 -6.19 14.66 -10.37
CA PRO A 182 -4.73 14.57 -10.35
C PRO A 182 -4.13 14.81 -11.74
N THR A 183 -3.13 15.67 -11.76
CA THR A 183 -2.29 15.97 -12.93
C THR A 183 -0.85 15.57 -12.61
N GLY A 184 0.04 15.62 -13.59
CA GLY A 184 1.46 15.29 -13.38
C GLY A 184 1.74 13.82 -13.12
N TRP A 185 0.75 12.96 -13.31
CA TRP A 185 0.95 11.52 -13.30
C TRP A 185 1.78 11.06 -14.49
N ILE A 186 2.64 10.10 -14.25
CA ILE A 186 3.53 9.51 -15.25
C ILE A 186 3.19 8.03 -15.38
N ARG A 187 2.70 7.61 -16.56
CA ARG A 187 2.44 6.21 -16.91
C ARG A 187 3.56 5.70 -17.81
N ASN A 188 4.30 4.70 -17.36
CA ASN A 188 5.39 4.07 -18.12
C ASN A 188 6.41 5.09 -18.69
N GLY A 189 6.71 6.13 -17.91
CA GLY A 189 7.64 7.19 -18.28
C GLY A 189 7.04 8.32 -19.12
N GLN A 190 5.74 8.29 -19.40
CA GLN A 190 5.04 9.33 -20.15
C GLN A 190 4.08 10.12 -19.27
N HIS A 191 4.12 11.44 -19.35
CA HIS A 191 3.11 12.28 -18.71
C HIS A 191 1.74 12.00 -19.31
N ILE A 192 0.76 11.80 -18.43
CA ILE A 192 -0.64 11.67 -18.82
C ILE A 192 -1.42 12.91 -18.38
N GLY A 193 -2.46 13.23 -19.10
CA GLY A 193 -3.29 14.39 -18.80
C GLY A 193 -3.97 14.30 -17.44
N ARG A 194 -4.87 15.23 -17.19
CA ARG A 194 -5.68 15.26 -15.98
C ARG A 194 -6.57 14.00 -15.89
N ALA A 195 -6.55 13.33 -14.76
CA ALA A 195 -7.50 12.26 -14.47
C ALA A 195 -8.88 12.86 -14.14
N ASP A 196 -9.93 12.15 -14.53
CA ASP A 196 -11.32 12.48 -14.23
C ASP A 196 -11.80 11.91 -12.88
N LYS A 197 -10.91 11.25 -12.15
CA LYS A 197 -11.15 10.58 -10.88
C LYS A 197 -10.27 11.15 -9.78
N MET A 198 -10.69 10.98 -8.55
CA MET A 198 -9.85 11.28 -7.38
C MET A 198 -8.63 10.34 -7.34
N SER A 199 -7.56 10.79 -6.69
CA SER A 199 -6.27 10.09 -6.63
C SER A 199 -6.40 8.61 -6.28
N GLY A 200 -7.03 8.28 -5.16
CA GLY A 200 -7.21 6.89 -4.74
C GLY A 200 -8.02 6.05 -5.72
N GLU A 201 -9.12 6.60 -6.26
CA GLU A 201 -9.92 5.90 -7.27
C GLU A 201 -9.15 5.74 -8.59
N PHE A 202 -8.33 6.71 -8.96
CA PHE A 202 -7.51 6.61 -10.15
C PHE A 202 -6.49 5.48 -10.02
N VAL A 203 -5.80 5.41 -8.88
CA VAL A 203 -4.85 4.33 -8.58
C VAL A 203 -5.53 2.96 -8.57
N SER A 204 -6.64 2.79 -7.84
CA SER A 204 -7.34 1.50 -7.77
C SER A 204 -7.90 1.07 -9.12
N SER A 205 -8.43 2.01 -9.93
CA SER A 205 -8.89 1.72 -11.29
C SER A 205 -7.77 1.27 -12.21
N GLU A 206 -6.59 1.85 -12.07
CA GLU A 206 -5.40 1.45 -12.85
C GLU A 206 -4.91 0.05 -12.46
N VAL A 207 -4.96 -0.27 -11.15
CA VAL A 207 -4.67 -1.64 -10.67
C VAL A 207 -5.63 -2.64 -11.29
N VAL A 208 -6.93 -2.37 -11.25
CA VAL A 208 -7.95 -3.25 -11.85
C VAL A 208 -7.70 -3.42 -13.34
N ASN A 209 -7.47 -2.32 -14.05
CA ASN A 209 -7.18 -2.35 -15.48
C ASN A 209 -5.91 -3.15 -15.82
N TRP A 210 -4.84 -2.99 -15.04
CA TRP A 210 -3.62 -3.76 -15.24
C TRP A 210 -3.83 -5.25 -15.03
N LEU A 211 -4.55 -5.63 -13.97
CA LEU A 211 -4.89 -7.03 -13.67
C LEU A 211 -5.83 -7.63 -14.72
N ASP A 212 -6.77 -6.85 -15.27
CA ASP A 212 -7.66 -7.28 -16.36
C ASP A 212 -6.91 -7.58 -17.66
N ASN A 213 -5.81 -6.86 -17.90
CA ASN A 213 -5.00 -6.99 -19.11
C ASN A 213 -3.83 -7.97 -18.96
N LYS A 214 -3.65 -8.58 -17.81
CA LYS A 214 -2.62 -9.62 -17.61
C LYS A 214 -3.01 -10.87 -18.40
N LYS A 215 -2.10 -11.31 -19.32
CA LYS A 215 -2.38 -12.37 -20.29
C LYS A 215 -1.62 -13.66 -20.03
N ASP A 216 -0.63 -13.62 -19.17
CA ASP A 216 0.21 -14.78 -18.83
C ASP A 216 -0.07 -15.26 -17.40
N ASP A 217 0.48 -16.43 -17.08
CA ASP A 217 0.35 -17.06 -15.76
C ASP A 217 1.52 -16.74 -14.83
N ASN A 218 2.37 -15.77 -15.18
CA ASN A 218 3.46 -15.36 -14.31
C ASN A 218 2.90 -14.84 -12.98
N PRO A 219 3.54 -15.14 -11.86
CA PRO A 219 3.18 -14.48 -10.61
C PRO A 219 3.45 -12.98 -10.70
N PHE A 220 2.71 -12.17 -9.99
CA PHE A 220 2.88 -10.73 -10.02
C PHE A 220 3.31 -10.15 -8.66
N PHE A 221 4.06 -9.09 -8.73
CA PHE A 221 4.34 -8.18 -7.64
C PHE A 221 3.68 -6.83 -7.91
N LEU A 222 2.77 -6.43 -7.06
CA LEU A 222 2.05 -5.18 -7.16
C LEU A 222 2.32 -4.30 -5.93
N TYR A 223 2.86 -3.11 -6.16
CA TYR A 223 3.07 -2.08 -5.15
C TYR A 223 2.06 -0.96 -5.37
N VAL A 224 1.03 -0.91 -4.54
CA VAL A 224 -0.05 0.08 -4.57
C VAL A 224 0.19 1.11 -3.47
N ALA A 225 0.66 2.29 -3.83
CA ALA A 225 1.01 3.33 -2.89
C ALA A 225 0.02 4.50 -2.98
N PHE A 226 -1.04 4.44 -2.17
CA PHE A 226 -2.02 5.50 -2.09
C PHE A 226 -1.39 6.80 -1.56
N THR A 227 -1.96 7.93 -1.93
CA THR A 227 -1.65 9.25 -1.35
C THR A 227 -2.53 9.56 -0.15
N GLU A 228 -3.59 8.82 0.01
CA GLU A 228 -4.46 8.85 1.18
C GLU A 228 -3.72 8.24 2.38
N VAL A 229 -3.68 8.83 3.50
CA VAL A 229 -4.43 9.99 4.02
C VAL A 229 -3.55 11.24 4.21
N HIS A 230 -2.58 11.42 3.35
CA HIS A 230 -1.70 12.60 3.37
C HIS A 230 -2.48 13.87 2.98
N SER A 231 -2.13 14.96 3.60
CA SER A 231 -2.71 16.28 3.27
C SER A 231 -2.25 16.78 1.90
N PRO A 232 -3.10 17.52 1.13
CA PRO A 232 -4.45 17.97 1.48
C PRO A 232 -5.46 16.82 1.43
N LEU A 233 -6.39 16.80 2.38
CA LEU A 233 -7.43 15.78 2.46
C LEU A 233 -8.56 16.11 1.47
N ALA A 234 -8.95 15.14 0.65
CA ALA A 234 -10.11 15.23 -0.20
C ALA A 234 -10.84 13.89 -0.22
N SER A 235 -12.15 13.92 -0.06
CA SER A 235 -12.99 12.73 -0.03
C SER A 235 -14.32 12.99 -0.71
N PRO A 236 -14.92 11.98 -1.37
CA PRO A 236 -16.28 12.11 -1.90
C PRO A 236 -17.28 12.45 -0.79
N LYS A 237 -18.31 13.24 -1.16
CA LYS A 237 -19.32 13.74 -0.23
C LYS A 237 -19.94 12.65 0.64
N LYS A 238 -20.17 11.45 0.11
CA LYS A 238 -20.74 10.32 0.87
C LYS A 238 -19.92 9.99 2.14
N TYR A 239 -18.60 10.12 2.11
CA TYR A 239 -17.74 9.88 3.27
C TYR A 239 -17.73 11.09 4.22
N LEU A 240 -17.74 12.31 3.67
CA LEU A 240 -17.86 13.53 4.49
C LEU A 240 -19.17 13.50 5.29
N ASP A 241 -20.27 13.08 4.68
CA ASP A 241 -21.58 12.95 5.35
C ASP A 241 -21.56 11.92 6.49
N MET A 242 -20.81 10.81 6.33
CA MET A 242 -20.67 9.79 7.39
C MET A 242 -20.06 10.36 8.68
N TYR A 243 -19.21 11.37 8.55
CA TYR A 243 -18.48 11.97 9.67
C TYR A 243 -18.84 13.44 9.92
N SER A 244 -20.01 13.87 9.44
CA SER A 244 -20.47 15.27 9.52
C SER A 244 -20.46 15.87 10.93
N GLN A 245 -20.72 15.05 11.95
CA GLN A 245 -20.66 15.47 13.35
C GLN A 245 -19.24 15.82 13.85
N TYR A 246 -18.20 15.37 13.14
CA TYR A 246 -16.80 15.61 13.47
C TYR A 246 -16.18 16.70 12.59
N MET A 247 -16.94 17.24 11.65
CA MET A 247 -16.52 18.33 10.79
C MET A 247 -16.42 19.63 11.56
N THR A 248 -15.51 20.50 11.15
CA THR A 248 -15.45 21.89 11.64
C THR A 248 -16.67 22.66 11.17
N ASP A 249 -16.98 23.77 11.83
CA ASP A 249 -18.12 24.61 11.41
C ASP A 249 -17.91 25.17 9.99
N TYR A 250 -16.67 25.49 9.61
CA TYR A 250 -16.36 25.90 8.25
C TYR A 250 -16.70 24.80 7.22
N GLN A 251 -16.32 23.56 7.49
CA GLN A 251 -16.60 22.42 6.62
C GLN A 251 -18.12 22.15 6.51
N LYS A 252 -18.87 22.33 7.61
CA LYS A 252 -20.33 22.20 7.62
C LYS A 252 -21.01 23.26 6.77
N GLN A 253 -20.47 24.47 6.74
CA GLN A 253 -21.00 25.60 5.96
C GLN A 253 -20.64 25.49 4.46
N HIS A 254 -19.60 24.72 4.12
CA HIS A 254 -19.10 24.55 2.75
C HIS A 254 -19.09 23.07 2.33
N PRO A 255 -20.24 22.39 2.29
CA PRO A 255 -20.31 20.97 2.00
C PRO A 255 -19.95 20.60 0.56
N ASP A 256 -19.84 21.58 -0.34
CA ASP A 256 -19.37 21.45 -1.71
C ASP A 256 -17.84 21.34 -1.79
N LEU A 257 -17.12 21.70 -0.75
CA LEU A 257 -15.68 21.53 -0.66
C LEU A 257 -15.36 20.12 -0.17
N PHE A 258 -14.40 19.47 -0.81
CA PHE A 258 -13.91 18.15 -0.41
C PHE A 258 -12.96 18.20 0.79
N TYR A 259 -12.50 19.38 1.15
CA TYR A 259 -11.72 19.68 2.36
C TYR A 259 -11.95 21.13 2.76
N GLY A 260 -11.65 21.47 4.02
CA GLY A 260 -11.82 22.82 4.49
C GLY A 260 -10.80 23.80 3.94
N ASP A 261 -10.92 25.08 4.31
CA ASP A 261 -9.98 26.11 3.93
C ASP A 261 -8.60 25.83 4.53
N TRP A 262 -7.74 25.30 3.73
CA TRP A 262 -6.42 24.91 4.17
C TRP A 262 -5.45 26.07 4.46
N ALA A 263 -5.79 27.28 4.07
CA ALA A 263 -5.06 28.49 4.48
C ALA A 263 -5.20 28.75 5.98
N ASP A 264 -6.36 28.40 6.56
CA ASP A 264 -6.70 28.60 7.96
C ASP A 264 -6.63 27.33 8.83
N LYS A 265 -6.05 26.24 8.32
CA LYS A 265 -5.83 24.94 8.98
C LYS A 265 -6.97 23.91 8.96
N PRO A 266 -8.21 24.16 8.56
CA PRO A 266 -9.27 23.17 8.64
C PRO A 266 -9.06 21.93 7.76
N TRP A 267 -8.18 21.98 6.80
CA TRP A 267 -7.79 20.81 5.97
C TRP A 267 -7.23 19.62 6.80
N ARG A 268 -7.10 19.79 8.09
CA ARG A 268 -6.75 18.77 9.08
C ARG A 268 -7.93 18.44 9.99
N GLY A 269 -9.15 18.74 9.56
CA GLY A 269 -10.33 18.44 10.33
C GLY A 269 -10.45 16.94 10.57
N THR A 270 -10.88 16.59 11.78
CA THR A 270 -11.03 15.19 12.19
C THR A 270 -12.01 14.43 11.29
N GLY A 271 -13.14 15.06 10.94
CA GLY A 271 -14.14 14.46 10.07
C GLY A 271 -13.63 14.15 8.66
N GLU A 272 -12.85 15.05 8.07
CA GLU A 272 -12.23 14.82 6.75
C GLU A 272 -11.16 13.75 6.79
N TYR A 273 -10.39 13.68 7.83
CA TYR A 273 -9.41 12.62 8.01
C TYR A 273 -10.10 11.26 8.10
N TYR A 274 -11.17 11.14 8.88
CA TYR A 274 -11.97 9.92 8.97
C TYR A 274 -12.60 9.55 7.63
N ALA A 275 -13.14 10.55 6.93
CA ALA A 275 -13.72 10.38 5.60
C ALA A 275 -12.68 9.85 4.60
N ASN A 276 -11.47 10.40 4.65
CA ASN A 276 -10.38 10.01 3.74
C ASN A 276 -9.88 8.59 4.01
N ILE A 277 -9.82 8.15 5.28
CA ILE A 277 -9.50 6.76 5.63
C ILE A 277 -10.57 5.81 5.09
N SER A 278 -11.85 6.11 5.29
CA SER A 278 -12.93 5.25 4.78
C SER A 278 -13.02 5.25 3.25
N TYR A 279 -12.69 6.36 2.61
CA TYR A 279 -12.55 6.43 1.16
C TYR A 279 -11.40 5.53 0.66
N MET A 280 -10.24 5.61 1.31
CA MET A 280 -9.10 4.73 0.99
C MET A 280 -9.46 3.26 1.19
N ASP A 281 -10.15 2.92 2.28
CA ASP A 281 -10.59 1.54 2.55
C ASP A 281 -11.45 0.98 1.40
N GLU A 282 -12.35 1.78 0.82
CA GLU A 282 -13.12 1.35 -0.36
C GLU A 282 -12.18 1.08 -1.55
N GLN A 283 -11.15 1.89 -1.76
CA GLN A 283 -10.20 1.66 -2.85
C GLN A 283 -9.36 0.40 -2.62
N VAL A 284 -8.98 0.12 -1.38
CA VAL A 284 -8.37 -1.17 -0.98
C VAL A 284 -9.31 -2.33 -1.30
N GLY A 285 -10.60 -2.19 -0.95
CA GLY A 285 -11.62 -3.18 -1.27
C GLY A 285 -11.68 -3.53 -2.77
N LYS A 286 -11.66 -2.53 -3.65
CA LYS A 286 -11.65 -2.75 -5.12
C LYS A 286 -10.46 -3.60 -5.59
N VAL A 287 -9.28 -3.39 -5.00
CA VAL A 287 -8.08 -4.19 -5.32
C VAL A 287 -8.25 -5.64 -4.83
N LEU A 288 -8.72 -5.82 -3.60
CA LEU A 288 -8.96 -7.15 -3.04
C LEU A 288 -10.03 -7.92 -3.82
N ASP A 289 -11.14 -7.27 -4.15
CA ASP A 289 -12.24 -7.85 -4.93
C ASP A 289 -11.77 -8.26 -6.32
N LYS A 290 -10.89 -7.48 -6.95
CA LYS A 290 -10.32 -7.85 -8.25
C LYS A 290 -9.46 -9.10 -8.16
N ILE A 291 -8.58 -9.23 -7.17
CA ILE A 291 -7.75 -10.43 -6.94
C ILE A 291 -8.65 -11.65 -6.73
N LYS A 292 -9.72 -11.48 -5.94
CA LYS A 292 -10.72 -12.53 -5.71
C LYS A 292 -11.46 -12.93 -7.00
N ALA A 293 -11.89 -11.95 -7.79
CA ALA A 293 -12.58 -12.20 -9.06
C ALA A 293 -11.71 -12.95 -10.09
N MET A 294 -10.38 -12.83 -9.98
CA MET A 294 -9.42 -13.60 -10.77
C MET A 294 -9.22 -15.04 -10.27
N GLY A 295 -9.81 -15.42 -9.12
CA GLY A 295 -9.56 -16.70 -8.47
C GLY A 295 -8.15 -16.83 -7.86
N GLU A 296 -7.45 -15.72 -7.64
CA GLU A 296 -6.09 -15.68 -7.11
C GLU A 296 -6.04 -15.38 -5.60
N GLU A 297 -7.17 -15.33 -4.94
CA GLU A 297 -7.27 -14.99 -3.51
C GLU A 297 -6.40 -15.90 -2.64
N ASP A 298 -6.45 -17.23 -2.90
CA ASP A 298 -5.68 -18.23 -2.16
C ASP A 298 -4.21 -18.33 -2.56
N ASN A 299 -3.82 -17.68 -3.67
CA ASN A 299 -2.45 -17.66 -4.17
C ASN A 299 -1.83 -16.27 -4.13
N THR A 300 -2.36 -15.38 -3.30
CA THR A 300 -1.85 -14.01 -3.20
C THR A 300 -1.56 -13.63 -1.76
N ILE A 301 -0.34 -13.17 -1.52
CA ILE A 301 0.07 -12.53 -0.26
C ILE A 301 -0.28 -11.05 -0.38
N VAL A 302 -1.19 -10.56 0.46
CA VAL A 302 -1.53 -9.15 0.54
C VAL A 302 -1.01 -8.55 1.84
N ILE A 303 -0.25 -7.48 1.73
CA ILE A 303 0.29 -6.71 2.86
C ILE A 303 -0.30 -5.31 2.81
N PHE A 304 -1.04 -4.92 3.85
CA PHE A 304 -1.45 -3.53 4.06
C PHE A 304 -0.59 -2.90 5.15
N THR A 305 -0.01 -1.73 4.87
CA THR A 305 0.81 -0.97 5.83
C THR A 305 0.75 0.53 5.55
N SER A 306 1.33 1.34 6.42
CA SER A 306 1.58 2.77 6.20
C SER A 306 3.07 3.05 6.15
N ASP A 307 3.47 4.07 5.38
CA ASP A 307 4.87 4.48 5.32
C ASP A 307 5.37 5.13 6.61
N ASN A 308 4.51 5.87 7.31
CA ASN A 308 4.79 6.43 8.63
C ASN A 308 3.47 6.71 9.37
N GLY A 309 3.55 7.22 10.57
CA GLY A 309 2.38 7.69 11.32
C GLY A 309 1.88 9.06 10.86
N PRO A 310 0.77 9.54 11.43
CA PRO A 310 0.15 10.81 11.04
C PRO A 310 1.06 12.02 11.35
N VAL A 311 0.83 13.12 10.65
CA VAL A 311 1.60 14.35 10.84
C VAL A 311 1.49 14.89 12.26
N THR A 312 2.62 15.00 12.94
CA THR A 312 2.75 15.11 14.41
C THR A 312 2.34 16.43 15.05
N ARG A 313 2.04 17.49 14.30
CA ARG A 313 1.69 18.79 14.94
C ARG A 313 0.45 18.70 15.85
N GLU A 314 -0.41 17.75 15.63
CA GLU A 314 -1.64 17.49 16.38
C GLU A 314 -1.54 16.27 17.30
N ALA A 315 -0.51 15.45 17.21
CA ALA A 315 -0.42 14.16 17.90
C ALA A 315 -0.58 14.29 19.43
N ARG A 316 0.02 15.32 20.06
CA ARG A 316 -0.11 15.54 21.49
C ARG A 316 -1.53 15.92 21.89
N LYS A 317 -2.15 16.85 21.16
CA LYS A 317 -3.52 17.29 21.41
C LYS A 317 -4.52 16.17 21.15
N VAL A 318 -4.29 15.39 20.11
CA VAL A 318 -5.05 14.21 19.76
C VAL A 318 -4.99 13.15 20.87
N TYR A 319 -3.82 12.89 21.42
CA TYR A 319 -3.65 11.99 22.55
C TYR A 319 -4.45 12.44 23.80
N GLU A 320 -4.36 13.72 24.15
CA GLU A 320 -5.11 14.30 25.28
C GLU A 320 -6.64 14.20 25.06
N LEU A 321 -7.10 14.44 23.84
CA LEU A 321 -8.52 14.31 23.47
C LEU A 321 -9.00 12.85 23.53
N ASN A 322 -8.16 11.92 23.11
CA ASN A 322 -8.48 10.48 23.15
C ASN A 322 -8.59 9.97 24.59
N LEU A 323 -7.69 10.39 25.48
CA LEU A 323 -7.80 10.10 26.93
C LEU A 323 -9.12 10.61 27.53
N ALA A 324 -9.64 11.73 27.01
CA ALA A 324 -10.92 12.28 27.41
C ALA A 324 -12.12 11.62 26.73
N GLY A 325 -11.93 10.56 25.95
CA GLY A 325 -12.98 9.86 25.20
C GLY A 325 -13.55 10.66 24.02
N LYS A 326 -12.84 11.72 23.58
CA LYS A 326 -13.24 12.54 22.43
C LYS A 326 -12.70 11.96 21.13
N PRO A 327 -13.38 12.19 19.99
CA PRO A 327 -12.90 11.75 18.68
C PRO A 327 -11.50 12.29 18.38
N THR A 328 -10.60 11.44 17.92
CA THR A 328 -9.21 11.79 17.66
C THR A 328 -8.66 11.08 16.41
N VAL A 329 -7.62 11.66 15.83
CA VAL A 329 -6.92 11.13 14.66
C VAL A 329 -6.00 9.96 15.03
N CYS A 330 -5.61 9.83 16.28
CA CYS A 330 -4.72 8.77 16.76
C CYS A 330 -5.38 8.08 17.95
N ALA A 331 -6.17 7.03 17.72
CA ALA A 331 -6.85 6.32 18.78
C ALA A 331 -5.89 5.43 19.58
N GLY A 332 -5.47 5.96 20.69
CA GLY A 332 -5.07 5.15 21.82
C GLY A 332 -3.83 4.30 21.75
N VAL A 333 -2.65 4.89 21.82
CA VAL A 333 -1.53 4.26 22.54
C VAL A 333 -0.46 5.30 22.87
N LYS A 334 0.09 5.22 24.05
CA LYS A 334 1.06 6.16 24.63
C LYS A 334 2.34 6.42 23.82
N THR A 335 2.58 5.68 22.74
CA THR A 335 3.85 5.76 21.98
C THR A 335 3.69 5.56 20.48
N THR A 336 2.49 5.55 19.91
CA THR A 336 2.24 4.91 18.62
C THR A 336 1.79 5.78 17.46
N CYS A 337 1.88 7.10 17.57
CA CYS A 337 1.76 7.93 16.37
C CYS A 337 2.87 7.68 15.33
N GLY A 338 3.87 6.89 15.65
CA GLY A 338 4.92 6.45 14.74
C GLY A 338 4.82 4.98 14.28
N LYS A 339 3.83 4.21 14.77
CA LYS A 339 3.60 2.84 14.27
C LYS A 339 2.78 2.89 12.98
N ALA A 340 3.24 2.19 11.95
CA ALA A 340 2.45 1.96 10.75
C ALA A 340 1.37 0.89 11.00
N ALA A 341 0.22 1.03 10.35
CA ALA A 341 -0.77 -0.03 10.32
C ALA A 341 -0.29 -1.15 9.40
N PHE A 342 -0.47 -2.39 9.82
CA PHE A 342 -0.09 -3.55 9.02
C PHE A 342 -1.13 -4.65 9.17
N ALA A 343 -1.66 -5.13 8.05
CA ALA A 343 -2.48 -6.32 7.96
C ALA A 343 -1.99 -7.20 6.81
N TYR A 344 -1.85 -8.48 7.06
CA TYR A 344 -1.33 -9.46 6.12
C TYR A 344 -2.30 -10.63 5.98
N ARG A 345 -2.57 -11.03 4.74
CA ARG A 345 -3.29 -12.25 4.42
C ARG A 345 -2.37 -13.19 3.64
N GLN A 346 -2.31 -14.43 4.05
CA GLN A 346 -1.59 -15.50 3.36
C GLN A 346 -2.58 -16.49 2.76
N SER A 347 -2.29 -16.98 1.55
CA SER A 347 -3.02 -18.11 0.97
C SER A 347 -2.90 -19.36 1.85
N SER A 348 -3.96 -20.19 1.86
CA SER A 348 -4.12 -21.36 2.73
C SER A 348 -3.06 -22.46 2.56
N ASN A 349 -2.15 -22.35 1.59
CA ASN A 349 -1.26 -23.44 1.17
C ASN A 349 0.22 -23.27 1.55
N THR A 350 0.61 -22.24 2.29
CA THR A 350 2.03 -22.08 2.67
C THR A 350 2.14 -21.68 4.14
N VAL A 351 2.39 -22.65 4.99
CA VAL A 351 2.87 -22.40 6.38
C VAL A 351 4.34 -22.05 6.29
N SER A 352 4.66 -20.76 6.18
CA SER A 352 6.02 -20.28 6.45
C SER A 352 5.98 -19.43 7.71
N THR A 353 6.46 -20.03 8.78
CA THR A 353 6.82 -19.37 10.03
C THR A 353 7.97 -18.41 9.74
N PHE A 354 7.70 -17.11 9.67
CA PHE A 354 8.76 -16.13 9.81
C PHE A 354 9.18 -16.08 11.27
N HIS A 355 10.32 -16.68 11.57
CA HIS A 355 10.98 -16.54 12.86
C HIS A 355 11.40 -15.09 13.09
N ARG A 356 11.15 -14.62 14.30
CA ARG A 356 11.71 -13.39 14.86
C ARG A 356 13.22 -13.42 14.68
N GLY A 357 13.75 -12.40 14.10
CA GLY A 357 15.16 -12.10 14.11
C GLY A 357 15.37 -10.70 13.56
N TRP A 358 15.33 -9.72 14.44
CA TRP A 358 16.23 -8.57 14.65
C TRP A 358 15.65 -7.64 15.70
#